data_3b5434847fd7caa067b9e6537d768c14
#
_entry.id   3b5434847fd7caa067b9e6537d768c14
#
_cell.length_a   1.000
_cell.length_b   1.000
_cell.length_c   1.000
_cell.angle_alpha   90.00
_cell.angle_beta   90.00
_cell.angle_gamma   90.00
#
_symmetry.space_group_name_H-M   'P 1'
#
loop_
_entity.id
_entity.type
_entity.pdbx_description
1 polymer ?
#
loop_
_entity_poly.entity_id
_entity_poly.type
_entity_poly.pdbx_seq_one_letter_code
_entity_poly.pdbx_strand_id
1 'polypeptide(L)'
;MKEKLPFQMKGIDSDNGSEFKNTQLLQWCKSNEVIFTRSRSYKKNDNCFVEQKNDSVVRRIVGYYRFEGEAARAVMADLYQQYNTLVNFFFLSMKIIAKKRIDAKVIKKYDTAKTPYRRLMESSDVTEAVKAELCHRKNGLDLQQLLETTQCLQRKLISMAQSWT
;
A
#
# COMPACT_ATOMS: atom_id res chain seq x y z
N MET A 1 2.27 10.46 -8.10
CA MET A 1 2.51 9.49 -6.99
C MET A 1 3.65 9.95 -6.08
N LYS A 2 4.80 10.36 -6.62
CA LYS A 2 5.97 10.84 -5.85
C LYS A 2 5.65 12.03 -4.93
N GLU A 3 4.88 13.00 -5.41
CA GLU A 3 4.46 14.21 -4.69
C GLU A 3 3.56 13.96 -3.46
N LYS A 4 2.95 12.78 -3.37
CA LYS A 4 2.08 12.41 -2.24
C LYS A 4 2.80 11.66 -1.11
N LEU A 5 4.09 11.35 -1.29
CA LEU A 5 4.88 10.65 -0.29
C LEU A 5 5.61 11.65 0.61
N PRO A 6 5.55 11.48 1.95
CA PRO A 6 6.25 12.35 2.90
C PRO A 6 7.76 12.08 2.97
N PHE A 7 8.30 11.29 2.06
CA PHE A 7 9.71 10.91 1.98
C PHE A 7 10.09 10.59 0.53
N GLN A 8 11.38 10.58 0.24
CA GLN A 8 11.89 10.22 -1.09
C GLN A 8 11.68 8.73 -1.36
N MET A 9 11.06 8.42 -2.51
CA MET A 9 10.95 7.05 -3.00
C MET A 9 12.32 6.54 -3.44
N LYS A 10 12.80 5.47 -2.82
CA LYS A 10 14.12 4.87 -3.12
C LYS A 10 14.04 3.75 -4.14
N GLY A 11 12.93 3.03 -4.20
CA GLY A 11 12.77 1.89 -5.10
C GLY A 11 11.33 1.50 -5.35
N ILE A 12 11.13 0.80 -6.45
CA ILE A 12 9.87 0.14 -6.81
C ILE A 12 10.21 -1.33 -7.05
N ASP A 13 9.46 -2.21 -6.39
CA ASP A 13 9.52 -3.65 -6.62
C ASP A 13 8.21 -4.12 -7.26
N SER A 14 8.30 -4.88 -8.35
CA SER A 14 7.14 -5.39 -9.07
C SER A 14 7.25 -6.88 -9.32
N ASP A 15 6.13 -7.52 -9.60
CA ASP A 15 6.12 -8.87 -10.15
C ASP A 15 6.61 -8.89 -11.61
N ASN A 16 6.52 -10.05 -12.25
CA ASN A 16 6.94 -10.20 -13.64
C ASN A 16 5.81 -9.92 -14.65
N GLY A 17 4.77 -9.19 -14.26
CA GLY A 17 3.65 -8.82 -15.12
C GLY A 17 4.10 -8.06 -16.37
N SER A 18 3.40 -8.26 -17.49
CA SER A 18 3.71 -7.58 -18.76
C SER A 18 3.50 -6.07 -18.68
N GLU A 19 2.59 -5.61 -17.83
CA GLU A 19 2.29 -4.20 -17.56
C GLU A 19 3.49 -3.42 -17.01
N PHE A 20 4.41 -4.11 -16.31
CA PHE A 20 5.64 -3.52 -15.80
C PHE A 20 6.82 -3.57 -16.78
N LYS A 21 6.65 -4.21 -17.96
CA LYS A 21 7.66 -4.25 -19.04
C LYS A 21 7.57 -3.04 -19.94
N ASN A 22 7.40 -1.86 -19.37
CA ASN A 22 7.19 -0.67 -20.16
C ASN A 22 8.42 0.27 -20.05
N THR A 23 8.87 0.75 -21.20
CA THR A 23 10.04 1.63 -21.31
C THR A 23 9.84 2.97 -20.59
N GLN A 24 8.61 3.47 -20.53
CA GLN A 24 8.28 4.73 -19.87
C GLN A 24 8.52 4.65 -18.36
N LEU A 25 8.10 3.54 -17.73
CA LEU A 25 8.36 3.30 -16.30
C LEU A 25 9.87 3.21 -16.01
N LEU A 26 10.61 2.50 -16.86
CA LEU A 26 12.06 2.37 -16.70
C LEU A 26 12.79 3.72 -16.87
N GLN A 27 12.41 4.50 -17.87
CA GLN A 27 12.95 5.85 -18.08
C GLN A 27 12.62 6.77 -16.91
N TRP A 28 11.36 6.73 -16.43
CA TRP A 28 10.95 7.51 -15.28
C TRP A 28 11.73 7.13 -14.02
N CYS A 29 11.95 5.84 -13.76
CA CYS A 29 12.78 5.40 -12.63
C CYS A 29 14.20 5.91 -12.73
N LYS A 30 14.83 5.83 -13.91
CA LYS A 30 16.17 6.36 -14.16
C LYS A 30 16.24 7.88 -13.92
N SER A 31 15.30 8.65 -14.49
CA SER A 31 15.26 10.11 -14.35
C SER A 31 15.00 10.59 -12.93
N ASN A 32 14.42 9.75 -12.08
CA ASN A 32 14.09 10.08 -10.69
C ASN A 32 15.00 9.38 -9.67
N GLU A 33 16.06 8.71 -10.11
CA GLU A 33 17.01 7.96 -9.27
C GLU A 33 16.30 6.90 -8.39
N VAL A 34 15.25 6.27 -8.93
CA VAL A 34 14.47 5.22 -8.26
C VAL A 34 14.96 3.86 -8.73
N ILE A 35 15.38 3.00 -7.80
CA ILE A 35 15.78 1.63 -8.10
C ILE A 35 14.53 0.85 -8.52
N PHE A 36 14.57 0.24 -9.69
CA PHE A 36 13.50 -0.63 -10.16
C PHE A 36 13.95 -2.09 -10.09
N THR A 37 13.25 -2.89 -9.30
CA THR A 37 13.45 -4.34 -9.20
C THR A 37 12.22 -5.08 -9.70
N ARG A 38 12.44 -6.26 -10.23
CA ARG A 38 11.39 -7.13 -10.74
C ARG A 38 11.69 -8.58 -10.39
N SER A 39 10.66 -9.29 -10.01
CA SER A 39 10.72 -10.72 -9.74
C SER A 39 11.23 -11.49 -10.96
N ARG A 40 12.07 -12.50 -10.72
CA ARG A 40 12.59 -13.38 -11.77
C ARG A 40 11.48 -14.31 -12.26
N SER A 41 11.51 -14.62 -13.55
CA SER A 41 10.59 -15.57 -14.14
C SER A 41 10.67 -16.93 -13.43
N TYR A 42 9.52 -17.51 -13.13
CA TYR A 42 9.37 -18.82 -12.45
C TYR A 42 9.95 -18.91 -11.02
N LYS A 43 10.32 -17.79 -10.40
CA LYS A 43 10.79 -17.76 -9.01
C LYS A 43 9.69 -17.25 -8.07
N LYS A 44 8.77 -18.13 -7.66
CA LYS A 44 7.62 -17.79 -6.79
C LYS A 44 8.01 -17.06 -5.50
N ASN A 45 9.17 -17.38 -4.94
CA ASN A 45 9.62 -16.75 -3.69
C ASN A 45 9.95 -15.24 -3.84
N ASP A 46 10.22 -14.77 -5.06
CA ASP A 46 10.51 -13.35 -5.31
C ASP A 46 9.23 -12.50 -5.22
N ASN A 47 8.05 -13.09 -5.44
CA ASN A 47 6.76 -12.39 -5.46
C ASN A 47 6.11 -12.23 -4.07
N CYS A 48 6.68 -12.80 -3.02
CA CYS A 48 6.00 -12.90 -1.72
C CYS A 48 5.54 -11.56 -1.14
N PHE A 49 6.27 -10.47 -1.37
CA PHE A 49 5.89 -9.13 -0.89
C PHE A 49 4.77 -8.52 -1.72
N VAL A 50 4.81 -8.68 -3.05
CA VAL A 50 3.79 -8.18 -3.97
C VAL A 50 2.48 -8.93 -3.74
N GLU A 51 2.53 -10.26 -3.68
CA GLU A 51 1.37 -11.12 -3.41
C GLU A 51 0.73 -10.82 -2.05
N GLN A 52 1.55 -10.68 -0.99
CA GLN A 52 1.06 -10.33 0.34
C GLN A 52 0.35 -8.97 0.33
N LYS A 53 0.89 -7.96 -0.37
CA LYS A 53 0.27 -6.64 -0.45
C LYS A 53 -0.99 -6.64 -1.31
N ASN A 54 -0.99 -7.38 -2.41
CA ASN A 54 -2.17 -7.55 -3.23
C ASN A 54 -3.32 -8.20 -2.43
N ASP A 55 -3.05 -9.26 -1.67
CA ASP A 55 -4.04 -9.88 -0.81
C ASP A 55 -4.50 -8.94 0.32
N SER A 56 -3.55 -8.44 1.12
CA SER A 56 -3.86 -7.70 2.35
C SER A 56 -4.44 -6.30 2.12
N VAL A 57 -4.18 -5.69 0.98
CA VAL A 57 -4.63 -4.33 0.66
C VAL A 57 -5.72 -4.35 -0.41
N VAL A 58 -5.46 -4.98 -1.56
CA VAL A 58 -6.37 -4.92 -2.71
C VAL A 58 -7.56 -5.86 -2.49
N ARG A 59 -7.29 -7.17 -2.29
CA ARG A 59 -8.35 -8.19 -2.22
C ARG A 59 -9.28 -8.02 -1.03
N ARG A 60 -8.77 -7.56 0.09
CA ARG A 60 -9.62 -7.29 1.28
C ARG A 60 -10.59 -6.14 1.09
N ILE A 61 -10.29 -5.20 0.20
CA ILE A 61 -11.15 -4.03 -0.04
C ILE A 61 -12.06 -4.22 -1.22
N VAL A 62 -11.50 -4.65 -2.35
CA VAL A 62 -12.26 -4.75 -3.60
C VAL A 62 -12.69 -6.18 -3.96
N GLY A 63 -12.25 -7.19 -3.20
CA GLY A 63 -12.58 -8.59 -3.47
C GLY A 63 -11.97 -9.09 -4.78
N TYR A 64 -12.66 -10.06 -5.40
CA TYR A 64 -12.28 -10.69 -6.66
C TYR A 64 -13.21 -10.27 -7.82
N TYR A 65 -13.92 -9.17 -7.64
CA TYR A 65 -14.86 -8.68 -8.65
C TYR A 65 -14.11 -8.11 -9.86
N ARG A 66 -14.79 -8.16 -11.01
CA ARG A 66 -14.35 -7.49 -12.24
C ARG A 66 -15.04 -6.13 -12.33
N PHE A 67 -14.26 -5.09 -12.54
CA PHE A 67 -14.74 -3.72 -12.70
C PHE A 67 -14.31 -3.18 -14.05
N GLU A 68 -15.21 -2.47 -14.73
CA GLU A 68 -14.94 -1.88 -16.04
C GLU A 68 -15.49 -0.45 -16.10
N GLY A 69 -14.89 0.33 -17.00
CA GLY A 69 -15.31 1.69 -17.30
C GLY A 69 -14.76 2.77 -16.35
N GLU A 70 -14.91 4.00 -16.80
CA GLU A 70 -14.33 5.17 -16.14
C GLU A 70 -15.01 5.47 -14.79
N ALA A 71 -16.31 5.21 -14.68
CA ALA A 71 -17.05 5.41 -13.44
C ALA A 71 -16.54 4.49 -12.31
N ALA A 72 -16.33 3.20 -12.59
CA ALA A 72 -15.77 2.27 -11.62
C ALA A 72 -14.33 2.63 -11.26
N ARG A 73 -13.52 3.06 -12.23
CA ARG A 73 -12.15 3.54 -12.02
C ARG A 73 -12.12 4.75 -11.08
N ALA A 74 -13.00 5.72 -11.25
CA ALA A 74 -13.08 6.90 -10.40
C ALA A 74 -13.44 6.53 -8.95
N VAL A 75 -14.49 5.72 -8.76
CA VAL A 75 -14.89 5.25 -7.41
C VAL A 75 -13.79 4.44 -6.75
N MET A 76 -13.08 3.61 -7.51
CA MET A 76 -11.95 2.83 -7.00
C MET A 76 -10.79 3.74 -6.56
N ALA A 77 -10.50 4.80 -7.30
CA ALA A 77 -9.46 5.77 -6.94
C ALA A 77 -9.79 6.49 -5.62
N ASP A 78 -11.04 6.92 -5.45
CA ASP A 78 -11.52 7.54 -4.22
C ASP A 78 -11.48 6.56 -3.04
N LEU A 79 -11.92 5.32 -3.25
CA LEU A 79 -11.86 4.26 -2.24
C LEU A 79 -10.43 4.02 -1.75
N TYR A 80 -9.47 3.90 -2.67
CA TYR A 80 -8.07 3.72 -2.28
C TYR A 80 -7.49 4.93 -1.58
N GLN A 81 -7.89 6.13 -1.93
CA GLN A 81 -7.45 7.36 -1.23
C GLN A 81 -7.92 7.35 0.22
N GLN A 82 -9.19 7.05 0.48
CA GLN A 82 -9.74 6.97 1.84
C GLN A 82 -9.11 5.83 2.63
N TYR A 83 -9.03 4.66 2.05
CA TYR A 83 -8.43 3.49 2.69
C TYR A 83 -6.96 3.67 3.04
N ASN A 84 -6.17 4.27 2.15
CA ASN A 84 -4.78 4.59 2.43
C ASN A 84 -4.65 5.55 3.62
N THR A 85 -5.58 6.50 3.75
CA THR A 85 -5.63 7.38 4.92
C THR A 85 -5.91 6.59 6.19
N LEU A 86 -6.91 5.70 6.19
CA LEU A 86 -7.20 4.82 7.32
C LEU A 86 -6.00 3.96 7.72
N VAL A 87 -5.38 3.27 6.76
CA VAL A 87 -4.24 2.38 7.02
C VAL A 87 -3.06 3.16 7.57
N ASN A 88 -2.75 4.31 7.00
CA ASN A 88 -1.55 5.05 7.38
C ASN A 88 -1.68 5.74 8.75
N PHE A 89 -2.85 6.22 9.11
CA PHE A 89 -3.03 7.01 10.32
C PHE A 89 -3.65 6.24 11.49
N PHE A 90 -4.38 5.14 11.24
CA PHE A 90 -5.16 4.49 12.29
C PHE A 90 -4.91 2.98 12.42
N PHE A 91 -4.50 2.28 11.36
CA PHE A 91 -4.32 0.84 11.46
C PHE A 91 -2.93 0.47 11.99
N LEU A 92 -2.94 -0.35 13.03
CA LEU A 92 -1.71 -0.85 13.63
C LEU A 92 -1.11 -2.00 12.80
N SER A 93 0.19 -2.02 12.72
CA SER A 93 0.94 -3.10 12.11
C SER A 93 2.20 -3.43 12.93
N MET A 94 2.58 -4.70 12.92
CA MET A 94 3.82 -5.17 13.54
C MET A 94 4.84 -5.52 12.48
N LYS A 95 6.11 -5.21 12.71
CA LYS A 95 7.23 -5.62 11.86
C LYS A 95 8.00 -6.74 12.52
N ILE A 96 8.49 -7.68 11.71
CA ILE A 96 9.38 -8.74 12.19
C ILE A 96 10.74 -8.11 12.52
N ILE A 97 11.16 -8.21 13.78
CA ILE A 97 12.46 -7.71 14.26
C ILE A 97 13.49 -8.82 14.40
N ALA A 98 13.05 -10.06 14.54
CA ALA A 98 13.94 -11.22 14.55
C ALA A 98 13.22 -12.45 13.99
N LYS A 99 14.00 -13.32 13.34
CA LYS A 99 13.53 -14.58 12.78
C LYS A 99 14.56 -15.66 13.08
N LYS A 100 14.16 -16.68 13.84
CA LYS A 100 15.00 -17.82 14.18
C LYS A 100 14.36 -19.10 13.64
N ARG A 101 15.16 -19.93 12.98
CA ARG A 101 14.74 -21.26 12.55
C ARG A 101 15.27 -22.27 13.55
N ILE A 102 14.41 -23.12 14.05
CA ILE A 102 14.76 -24.28 14.89
C ILE A 102 14.12 -25.48 14.19
N ASP A 103 14.96 -26.31 13.60
CA ASP A 103 14.57 -27.44 12.77
C ASP A 103 13.60 -27.05 11.65
N ALA A 104 12.40 -27.62 11.61
CA ALA A 104 11.35 -27.30 10.65
C ALA A 104 10.55 -26.05 11.02
N LYS A 105 10.64 -25.56 12.28
CA LYS A 105 9.82 -24.44 12.77
C LYS A 105 10.54 -23.11 12.66
N VAL A 106 9.79 -22.07 12.19
CA VAL A 106 10.29 -20.70 12.15
C VAL A 106 9.59 -19.87 13.23
N ILE A 107 10.38 -19.38 14.18
CA ILE A 107 9.92 -18.48 15.24
C ILE A 107 10.20 -17.05 14.78
N LYS A 108 9.16 -16.20 14.82
CA LYS A 108 9.24 -14.79 14.47
C LYS A 108 9.00 -13.95 15.72
N LYS A 109 9.86 -12.96 15.94
CA LYS A 109 9.66 -11.93 16.99
C LYS A 109 9.23 -10.65 16.28
N TYR A 110 8.20 -10.02 16.82
CA TYR A 110 7.63 -8.79 16.28
C TYR A 110 7.94 -7.61 17.21
N ASP A 111 7.97 -6.41 16.64
CA ASP A 111 8.00 -5.17 17.40
C ASP A 111 6.62 -4.84 18.00
N THR A 112 6.55 -3.73 18.74
CA THR A 112 5.28 -3.18 19.23
C THR A 112 4.44 -2.70 18.06
N ALA A 113 3.14 -3.01 18.10
CA ALA A 113 2.19 -2.57 17.09
C ALA A 113 2.12 -1.04 17.02
N LYS A 114 2.37 -0.47 15.84
CA LYS A 114 2.34 0.97 15.58
C LYS A 114 1.69 1.26 14.24
N THR A 115 1.06 2.43 14.12
CA THR A 115 0.61 2.92 12.81
C THR A 115 1.81 3.34 11.96
N PRO A 116 1.70 3.31 10.60
CA PRO A 116 2.72 3.90 9.73
C PRO A 116 3.04 5.35 10.08
N TYR A 117 2.02 6.17 10.40
CA TYR A 117 2.18 7.54 10.88
C TYR A 117 3.10 7.60 12.10
N ARG A 118 2.84 6.81 13.15
CA ARG A 118 3.67 6.80 14.37
C ARG A 118 5.11 6.43 14.08
N ARG A 119 5.34 5.49 13.15
CA ARG A 119 6.69 5.10 12.73
C ARG A 119 7.44 6.23 12.04
N LEU A 120 6.75 7.05 11.23
CA LEU A 120 7.36 8.23 10.60
C LEU A 120 7.70 9.31 11.64
N MET A 121 6.83 9.53 12.62
CA MET A 121 7.07 10.50 13.70
C MET A 121 8.28 10.12 14.56
N GLU A 122 8.57 8.83 14.73
CA GLU A 122 9.71 8.32 15.49
C GLU A 122 10.99 8.20 14.64
N SER A 123 10.92 8.38 13.32
CA SER A 123 12.07 8.23 12.42
C SER A 123 12.96 9.48 12.44
N SER A 124 14.27 9.27 12.48
CA SER A 124 15.29 10.31 12.28
C SER A 124 15.44 10.73 10.81
N ASP A 125 14.99 9.89 9.86
CA ASP A 125 15.10 10.16 8.42
C ASP A 125 14.03 11.13 7.92
N VAL A 126 13.06 11.50 8.74
CA VAL A 126 11.96 12.41 8.40
C VAL A 126 12.20 13.75 9.07
N THR A 127 12.18 14.82 8.26
CA THR A 127 12.39 16.19 8.76
C THR A 127 11.25 16.66 9.67
N GLU A 128 11.55 17.56 10.60
CA GLU A 128 10.56 18.12 11.52
C GLU A 128 9.44 18.88 10.78
N ALA A 129 9.73 19.51 9.66
CA ALA A 129 8.72 20.16 8.81
C ALA A 129 7.68 19.15 8.29
N VAL A 130 8.13 17.99 7.80
CA VAL A 130 7.25 16.90 7.34
C VAL A 130 6.46 16.29 8.50
N LYS A 131 7.09 16.14 9.67
CA LYS A 131 6.38 15.66 10.88
C LYS A 131 5.27 16.63 11.31
N ALA A 132 5.54 17.93 11.29
CA ALA A 132 4.54 18.95 11.62
C ALA A 132 3.35 18.91 10.66
N GLU A 133 3.60 18.78 9.36
CA GLU A 133 2.55 18.63 8.35
C GLU A 133 1.71 17.36 8.59
N LEU A 134 2.37 16.22 8.84
CA LEU A 134 1.68 14.95 9.14
C LEU A 134 0.84 15.03 10.42
N CYS A 135 1.33 15.75 11.45
CA CYS A 135 0.61 15.99 12.69
C CYS A 135 -0.63 16.84 12.43
N HIS A 136 -0.50 17.94 11.72
CA HIS A 136 -1.63 18.80 11.33
C HIS A 136 -2.68 18.00 10.55
N ARG A 137 -2.26 17.22 9.55
CA ARG A 137 -3.16 16.36 8.79
C ARG A 137 -3.86 15.34 9.69
N LYS A 138 -3.14 14.70 10.64
CA LYS A 138 -3.73 13.72 11.56
C LYS A 138 -4.82 14.32 12.44
N ASN A 139 -4.61 15.55 12.92
CA ASN A 139 -5.56 16.26 13.79
C ASN A 139 -6.86 16.64 13.07
N GLY A 140 -6.82 16.82 11.75
CA GLY A 140 -8.01 17.08 10.93
C GLY A 140 -8.78 15.83 10.49
N LEU A 141 -8.34 14.62 10.88
CA LEU A 141 -8.98 13.38 10.47
C LEU A 141 -9.98 12.88 11.52
N ASP A 142 -11.20 12.63 11.08
CA ASP A 142 -12.22 11.91 11.84
C ASP A 142 -12.24 10.44 11.42
N LEU A 143 -11.99 9.54 12.37
CA LEU A 143 -11.94 8.09 12.12
C LEU A 143 -13.31 7.54 11.72
N GLN A 144 -14.38 7.99 12.38
CA GLN A 144 -15.72 7.49 12.10
C GLN A 144 -16.15 7.90 10.68
N GLN A 145 -15.98 9.16 10.33
CA GLN A 145 -16.28 9.66 8.98
C GLN A 145 -15.48 8.95 7.90
N LEU A 146 -14.19 8.68 8.14
CA LEU A 146 -13.34 7.93 7.21
C LEU A 146 -13.82 6.49 7.01
N LEU A 147 -14.24 5.81 8.09
CA LEU A 147 -14.77 4.45 8.01
C LEU A 147 -16.09 4.41 7.24
N GLU A 148 -17.02 5.31 7.56
CA GLU A 148 -18.33 5.40 6.88
C GLU A 148 -18.16 5.70 5.39
N THR A 149 -17.30 6.67 5.04
CA THR A 149 -17.00 7.02 3.65
C THR A 149 -16.38 5.85 2.90
N THR A 150 -15.41 5.16 3.52
CA THR A 150 -14.76 3.98 2.92
C THR A 150 -15.77 2.87 2.66
N GLN A 151 -16.65 2.58 3.63
CA GLN A 151 -17.70 1.56 3.46
C GLN A 151 -18.73 1.94 2.39
N CYS A 152 -19.10 3.22 2.31
CA CYS A 152 -20.01 3.71 1.28
C CYS A 152 -19.41 3.52 -0.12
N LEU A 153 -18.15 3.96 -0.31
CA LEU A 153 -17.43 3.80 -1.57
C LEU A 153 -17.23 2.33 -1.96
N GLN A 154 -16.94 1.47 -0.97
CA GLN A 154 -16.81 0.03 -1.20
C GLN A 154 -18.13 -0.59 -1.69
N ARG A 155 -19.26 -0.29 -1.03
CA ARG A 155 -20.59 -0.76 -1.45
C ARG A 155 -20.93 -0.25 -2.86
N LYS A 156 -20.68 1.04 -3.12
CA LYS A 156 -20.87 1.65 -4.44
C LYS A 156 -20.03 0.95 -5.51
N LEU A 157 -18.77 0.65 -5.24
CA LEU A 157 -17.90 -0.06 -6.17
C LEU A 157 -18.40 -1.49 -6.42
N ILE A 158 -18.77 -2.22 -5.37
CA ILE A 158 -19.30 -3.60 -5.49
C ILE A 158 -20.60 -3.62 -6.32
N SER A 159 -21.47 -2.61 -6.21
CA SER A 159 -22.69 -2.54 -7.04
C SER A 159 -22.40 -2.31 -8.53
N MET A 160 -21.17 -1.89 -8.88
CA MET A 160 -20.70 -1.74 -10.28
C MET A 160 -19.98 -3.00 -10.79
N ALA A 161 -19.87 -4.05 -9.96
CA ALA A 161 -19.21 -5.28 -10.35
C ALA A 161 -19.97 -5.98 -11.47
N GLN A 162 -19.25 -6.47 -12.47
CA GLN A 162 -19.84 -7.28 -13.53
C GLN A 162 -20.00 -8.73 -13.07
N SER A 163 -21.10 -9.36 -13.46
CA SER A 163 -21.27 -10.80 -13.30
C SER A 163 -20.25 -11.54 -14.16
N TRP A 164 -19.68 -12.59 -13.61
CA TRP A 164 -18.90 -13.55 -14.42
C TRP A 164 -19.86 -14.23 -15.39
N THR A 165 -19.81 -13.87 -16.65
CA THR A 165 -20.46 -14.60 -17.75
C THR A 165 -19.54 -15.71 -18.21
#